data_2d0614104f177a44e59b9222764557e7
#
_entry.id   2d0614104f177a44e59b9222764557e7
#
_cell.length_a   1.000
_cell.length_b   1.000
_cell.length_c   1.000
_cell.angle_alpha   90.00
_cell.angle_beta   90.00
_cell.angle_gamma   90.00
#
_symmetry.space_group_name_H-M   'P 1'
#
loop_
_entity.id
_entity.type
_entity.pdbx_description
1 polymer ?
#
loop_
_entity_poly.entity_id
_entity_poly.type
_entity_poly.pdbx_seq_one_letter_code
_entity_poly.pdbx_strand_id
1 'polypeptide(L)'
;MFISGSAVVVSKIMVGSLPTFLATELGIVVGLLFLIPLLFFIKKEAVQADLKTNIILLLQALFGVFLYRIFTFWGLRYTTAANSGLITSASPVLVALLAYYFLKEKLTRQRILGIIFVFFGLLFINLYPFLYGDTDGSGSIKGNMLILLAVLCEALFSVLSKAACKPMSALYRTTIITFYAFILLLPFSIYDGLQYDWTKIDSPTVFCVFYYGIFVSFLSYVFWFKGIAKVPASNAAVFTS
;
A
#
# COMPACT_ATOMS: atom_id res chain seq x y z
N MET A 1 5.93 -8.63 -7.94
CA MET A 1 7.16 -7.83 -8.06
C MET A 1 7.04 -6.75 -9.14
N PHE A 2 6.81 -7.02 -10.41
CA PHE A 2 6.71 -5.96 -11.44
C PHE A 2 5.65 -4.89 -11.10
N ILE A 3 4.46 -5.28 -10.65
CA ILE A 3 3.38 -4.35 -10.31
C ILE A 3 3.78 -3.48 -9.10
N SER A 4 4.39 -4.05 -8.07
CA SER A 4 4.80 -3.30 -6.88
C SER A 4 5.92 -2.30 -7.18
N GLY A 5 6.93 -2.70 -7.97
CA GLY A 5 8.01 -1.80 -8.39
C GLY A 5 7.52 -0.65 -9.26
N SER A 6 6.64 -0.93 -10.23
CA SER A 6 6.06 0.11 -11.09
C SER A 6 5.13 1.05 -10.33
N ALA A 7 4.44 0.59 -9.27
CA ALA A 7 3.57 1.41 -8.44
C ALA A 7 4.30 2.62 -7.83
N VAL A 8 5.55 2.44 -7.37
CA VAL A 8 6.36 3.54 -6.79
C VAL A 8 6.66 4.62 -7.83
N VAL A 9 7.07 4.21 -9.04
CA VAL A 9 7.40 5.14 -10.12
C VAL A 9 6.14 5.90 -10.58
N VAL A 10 5.05 5.18 -10.82
CA VAL A 10 3.76 5.78 -11.24
C VAL A 10 3.23 6.72 -10.16
N SER A 11 3.30 6.34 -8.88
CA SER A 11 2.92 7.22 -7.76
C SER A 11 3.74 8.52 -7.77
N LYS A 12 5.05 8.46 -8.04
CA LYS A 12 5.91 9.65 -8.10
C LYS A 12 5.47 10.63 -9.20
N ILE A 13 5.08 10.11 -10.37
CA ILE A 13 4.54 10.92 -11.46
C ILE A 13 3.21 11.55 -11.03
N MET A 14 2.30 10.76 -10.45
CA MET A 14 0.97 11.24 -10.04
C MET A 14 1.05 12.36 -9.00
N VAL A 15 1.92 12.25 -7.97
CA VAL A 15 2.04 13.30 -6.93
C VAL A 15 2.69 14.58 -7.44
N GLY A 16 3.37 14.54 -8.57
CA GLY A 16 3.90 15.73 -9.25
C GLY A 16 2.82 16.59 -9.90
N SER A 17 1.71 15.97 -10.33
CA SER A 17 0.65 16.62 -11.11
C SER A 17 -0.66 16.76 -10.35
N LEU A 18 -0.96 15.87 -9.40
CA LEU A 18 -2.24 15.82 -8.68
C LEU A 18 -2.06 15.99 -7.16
N PRO A 19 -3.04 16.60 -6.47
CA PRO A 19 -3.12 16.54 -5.01
C PRO A 19 -3.19 15.09 -4.51
N THR A 20 -2.64 14.83 -3.33
CA THR A 20 -2.44 13.48 -2.80
C THR A 20 -3.73 12.67 -2.66
N PHE A 21 -4.77 13.29 -2.08
CA PHE A 21 -6.04 12.58 -1.85
C PHE A 21 -6.77 12.36 -3.16
N LEU A 22 -6.77 13.34 -4.05
CA LEU A 22 -7.40 13.24 -5.37
C LEU A 22 -6.72 12.14 -6.21
N ALA A 23 -5.38 12.12 -6.27
CA ALA A 23 -4.63 11.10 -6.98
C ALA A 23 -4.95 9.68 -6.48
N THR A 24 -5.03 9.54 -5.15
CA THR A 24 -5.36 8.25 -4.51
C THR A 24 -6.78 7.81 -4.85
N GLU A 25 -7.73 8.73 -4.73
CA GLU A 25 -9.15 8.45 -4.95
C GLU A 25 -9.44 8.08 -6.40
N LEU A 26 -8.89 8.81 -7.36
CA LEU A 26 -9.05 8.50 -8.79
C LEU A 26 -8.56 7.08 -9.10
N GLY A 27 -7.42 6.66 -8.54
CA GLY A 27 -6.93 5.28 -8.67
C GLY A 27 -7.86 4.24 -8.03
N ILE A 28 -8.51 4.57 -6.91
CA ILE A 28 -9.51 3.70 -6.25
C ILE A 28 -10.77 3.60 -7.09
N VAL A 29 -11.29 4.72 -7.59
CA VAL A 29 -12.50 4.77 -8.45
C VAL A 29 -12.28 3.89 -9.68
N VAL A 30 -11.15 4.05 -10.37
CA VAL A 30 -10.83 3.19 -11.52
C VAL A 30 -10.77 1.73 -11.10
N GLY A 31 -10.14 1.39 -9.96
CA GLY A 31 -10.12 0.02 -9.44
C GLY A 31 -11.53 -0.54 -9.17
N LEU A 32 -12.42 0.25 -8.56
CA LEU A 32 -13.80 -0.14 -8.28
C LEU A 32 -14.63 -0.34 -9.54
N LEU A 33 -14.42 0.45 -10.61
CA LEU A 33 -15.07 0.28 -11.89
C LEU A 33 -14.82 -1.11 -12.51
N PHE A 34 -13.70 -1.74 -12.21
CA PHE A 34 -13.41 -3.13 -12.62
C PHE A 34 -13.85 -4.15 -11.58
N LEU A 35 -13.70 -3.85 -10.29
CA LEU A 35 -14.01 -4.79 -9.19
C LEU A 35 -15.51 -5.06 -9.07
N ILE A 36 -16.34 -4.00 -9.14
CA ILE A 36 -17.79 -4.11 -8.92
C ILE A 36 -18.47 -4.98 -10.01
N PRO A 37 -18.28 -4.72 -11.32
CA PRO A 37 -18.85 -5.59 -12.35
C PRO A 37 -18.37 -7.05 -12.23
N LEU A 38 -17.07 -7.24 -11.96
CA LEU A 38 -16.50 -8.57 -11.85
C LEU A 38 -17.09 -9.35 -10.65
N LEU A 39 -17.42 -8.66 -9.54
CA LEU A 39 -18.08 -9.27 -8.40
C LEU A 39 -19.51 -9.75 -8.76
N PHE A 40 -20.25 -8.99 -9.57
CA PHE A 40 -21.58 -9.39 -10.03
C PHE A 40 -21.55 -10.58 -11.01
N PHE A 41 -20.51 -10.67 -11.85
CA PHE A 41 -20.36 -11.80 -12.79
C PHE A 41 -19.96 -13.11 -12.11
N ILE A 42 -19.17 -13.03 -11.04
CA ILE A 42 -18.76 -14.22 -10.27
C ILE A 42 -19.83 -14.47 -9.19
N LYS A 43 -21.00 -14.94 -9.61
CA LYS A 43 -22.06 -15.38 -8.70
C LYS A 43 -21.52 -16.39 -7.70
N LYS A 44 -21.25 -15.98 -6.46
CA LYS A 44 -21.32 -16.73 -5.20
C LYS A 44 -20.47 -16.06 -4.12
N GLU A 45 -21.12 -15.58 -3.13
CA GLU A 45 -20.76 -15.56 -1.73
C GLU A 45 -21.45 -14.37 -1.07
N ALA A 46 -22.72 -14.58 -0.71
CA ALA A 46 -23.28 -13.80 0.39
C ALA A 46 -22.55 -14.24 1.67
N VAL A 47 -21.29 -13.78 1.83
CA VAL A 47 -20.59 -13.92 3.10
C VAL A 47 -21.26 -12.96 4.05
N GLN A 48 -22.10 -13.49 4.94
CA GLN A 48 -22.55 -12.70 6.08
C GLN A 48 -21.31 -12.41 6.93
N ALA A 49 -20.69 -11.26 6.68
CA ALA A 49 -19.58 -10.78 7.49
C ALA A 49 -20.16 -10.38 8.86
N ASP A 50 -19.75 -11.08 9.90
CA ASP A 50 -20.02 -10.67 11.28
C ASP A 50 -19.29 -9.37 11.61
N LEU A 51 -19.70 -8.72 12.69
CA LEU A 51 -19.13 -7.43 13.11
C LEU A 51 -17.59 -7.49 13.21
N LYS A 52 -17.04 -8.59 13.75
CA LYS A 52 -15.59 -8.78 13.89
C LYS A 52 -14.88 -8.81 12.52
N THR A 53 -15.45 -9.50 11.55
CA THR A 53 -14.89 -9.57 10.18
C THR A 53 -14.94 -8.20 9.52
N ASN A 54 -16.06 -7.45 9.66
CA ASN A 54 -16.18 -6.10 9.12
C ASN A 54 -15.17 -5.12 9.72
N ILE A 55 -14.93 -5.19 11.04
CA ILE A 55 -13.91 -4.38 11.71
C ILE A 55 -12.52 -4.71 11.14
N ILE A 56 -12.18 -5.98 10.94
CA ILE A 56 -10.90 -6.38 10.36
C ILE A 56 -10.76 -5.85 8.92
N LEU A 57 -11.81 -5.92 8.11
CA LEU A 57 -11.81 -5.38 6.74
C LEU A 57 -11.66 -3.85 6.73
N LEU A 58 -12.32 -3.16 7.66
CA LEU A 58 -12.18 -1.71 7.81
C LEU A 58 -10.75 -1.33 8.24
N LEU A 59 -10.16 -2.05 9.19
CA LEU A 59 -8.76 -1.84 9.59
C LEU A 59 -7.79 -2.13 8.43
N GLN A 60 -8.07 -3.14 7.61
CA GLN A 60 -7.30 -3.39 6.39
C GLN A 60 -7.43 -2.25 5.38
N ALA A 61 -8.61 -1.66 5.21
CA ALA A 61 -8.80 -0.48 4.36
C ALA A 61 -8.05 0.74 4.91
N LEU A 62 -8.13 0.94 6.23
CA LEU A 62 -7.46 2.05 6.92
C LEU A 62 -5.93 1.97 6.78
N PHE A 63 -5.34 0.84 7.14
CA PHE A 63 -3.88 0.67 7.10
C PHE A 63 -3.36 0.36 5.70
N GLY A 64 -3.98 -0.58 4.99
CA GLY A 64 -3.46 -1.07 3.71
C GLY A 64 -3.74 -0.17 2.52
N VAL A 65 -4.73 0.72 2.60
CA VAL A 65 -5.07 1.61 1.48
C VAL A 65 -4.98 3.07 1.91
N PHE A 66 -5.75 3.50 2.89
CA PHE A 66 -5.85 4.91 3.27
C PHE A 66 -4.51 5.47 3.79
N LEU A 67 -4.02 5.00 4.93
CA LEU A 67 -2.78 5.50 5.54
C LEU A 67 -1.55 5.17 4.70
N TYR A 68 -1.47 3.95 4.16
CA TYR A 68 -0.37 3.55 3.29
C TYR A 68 -0.19 4.50 2.11
N ARG A 69 -1.27 4.80 1.38
CA ARG A 69 -1.19 5.69 0.21
C ARG A 69 -0.87 7.12 0.59
N ILE A 70 -1.49 7.64 1.65
CA ILE A 70 -1.21 9.00 2.13
C ILE A 70 0.26 9.14 2.50
N PHE A 71 0.80 8.24 3.31
CA PHE A 71 2.20 8.29 3.72
C PHE A 71 3.14 8.08 2.54
N THR A 72 2.82 7.18 1.61
CA THR A 72 3.61 6.98 0.39
C THR A 72 3.63 8.24 -0.48
N PHE A 73 2.47 8.83 -0.76
CA PHE A 73 2.37 9.99 -1.62
C PHE A 73 3.02 11.22 -0.97
N TRP A 74 2.78 11.47 0.31
CA TRP A 74 3.46 12.56 1.01
C TRP A 74 4.96 12.30 1.14
N GLY A 75 5.36 11.07 1.42
CA GLY A 75 6.77 10.68 1.45
C GLY A 75 7.48 10.95 0.13
N LEU A 76 6.88 10.54 -0.98
CA LEU A 76 7.42 10.74 -2.33
C LEU A 76 7.54 12.22 -2.74
N ARG A 77 6.86 13.15 -2.09
CA ARG A 77 7.08 14.60 -2.29
C ARG A 77 8.42 15.05 -1.74
N TYR A 78 8.92 14.41 -0.68
CA TYR A 78 10.13 14.79 0.05
C TYR A 78 11.30 13.83 -0.14
N THR A 79 11.10 12.69 -0.82
CA THR A 79 12.16 11.73 -1.10
C THR A 79 12.14 11.27 -2.56
N THR A 80 13.18 10.55 -2.97
CA THR A 80 13.29 10.01 -4.32
C THR A 80 12.54 8.68 -4.46
N ALA A 81 12.16 8.31 -5.69
CA ALA A 81 11.58 7.00 -5.96
C ALA A 81 12.58 5.86 -5.63
N ALA A 82 13.88 6.09 -5.82
CA ALA A 82 14.93 5.13 -5.49
C ALA A 82 15.00 4.87 -3.98
N ASN A 83 15.07 5.93 -3.16
CA ASN A 83 15.08 5.79 -1.69
C ASN A 83 13.79 5.16 -1.17
N SER A 84 12.64 5.57 -1.73
CA SER A 84 11.35 4.96 -1.41
C SER A 84 11.35 3.45 -1.70
N GLY A 85 11.85 3.02 -2.86
CA GLY A 85 11.97 1.61 -3.22
C GLY A 85 12.89 0.84 -2.27
N LEU A 86 14.05 1.43 -1.90
CA LEU A 86 14.96 0.83 -0.92
C LEU A 86 14.32 0.66 0.46
N ILE A 87 13.59 1.69 0.95
CA ILE A 87 12.89 1.60 2.23
C ILE A 87 11.75 0.59 2.16
N THR A 88 11.01 0.55 1.04
CA THR A 88 9.91 -0.40 0.84
C THR A 88 10.42 -1.85 0.83
N SER A 89 11.66 -2.11 0.41
CA SER A 89 12.27 -3.44 0.49
C SER A 89 12.40 -3.99 1.92
N ALA A 90 12.24 -3.13 2.95
CA ALA A 90 12.17 -3.53 4.35
C ALA A 90 10.82 -4.18 4.74
N SER A 91 9.80 -4.13 3.88
CA SER A 91 8.46 -4.67 4.14
C SER A 91 8.46 -6.12 4.69
N PRO A 92 9.19 -7.08 4.10
CA PRO A 92 9.21 -8.46 4.62
C PRO A 92 9.70 -8.57 6.06
N VAL A 93 10.61 -7.70 6.45
CA VAL A 93 11.17 -7.69 7.81
C VAL A 93 10.14 -7.18 8.81
N LEU A 94 9.46 -6.07 8.49
CA LEU A 94 8.40 -5.52 9.35
C LEU A 94 7.22 -6.48 9.46
N VAL A 95 6.83 -7.12 8.34
CA VAL A 95 5.80 -8.17 8.36
C VAL A 95 6.21 -9.35 9.24
N ALA A 96 7.47 -9.81 9.16
CA ALA A 96 7.95 -10.91 9.98
C ALA A 96 7.95 -10.57 11.48
N LEU A 97 8.34 -9.34 11.85
CA LEU A 97 8.29 -8.86 13.24
C LEU A 97 6.85 -8.79 13.77
N LEU A 98 5.94 -8.20 13.00
CA LEU A 98 4.54 -8.11 13.40
C LEU A 98 3.85 -9.48 13.40
N ALA A 99 4.16 -10.36 12.46
CA ALA A 99 3.65 -11.73 12.44
C ALA A 99 4.15 -12.55 13.64
N TYR A 100 5.39 -12.35 14.06
CA TYR A 100 5.89 -12.95 15.31
C TYR A 100 5.09 -12.47 16.52
N TYR A 101 4.85 -11.16 16.62
CA TYR A 101 4.15 -10.58 17.78
C TYR A 101 2.66 -10.92 17.80
N PHE A 102 1.95 -10.71 16.68
CA PHE A 102 0.49 -10.85 16.62
C PHE A 102 0.00 -12.25 16.25
N LEU A 103 0.70 -12.93 15.32
CA LEU A 103 0.31 -14.27 14.84
C LEU A 103 1.10 -15.39 15.51
N LYS A 104 2.07 -15.06 16.38
CA LYS A 104 2.98 -16.01 17.05
C LYS A 104 3.74 -16.92 16.06
N GLU A 105 4.02 -16.40 14.86
CA GLU A 105 4.87 -17.09 13.88
C GLU A 105 6.31 -17.18 14.41
N LYS A 106 6.96 -18.34 14.27
CA LYS A 106 8.35 -18.51 14.73
C LYS A 106 9.33 -17.74 13.84
N LEU A 107 10.22 -16.96 14.47
CA LEU A 107 11.35 -16.33 13.77
C LEU A 107 12.48 -17.36 13.60
N THR A 108 12.83 -17.62 12.34
CA THR A 108 14.01 -18.46 12.04
C THR A 108 15.29 -17.62 12.17
N ARG A 109 16.46 -18.30 12.38
CA ARG A 109 17.76 -17.61 12.44
C ARG A 109 18.06 -16.75 11.21
N GLN A 110 17.65 -17.23 10.02
CA GLN A 110 17.81 -16.50 8.77
C GLN A 110 16.98 -15.19 8.75
N ARG A 111 15.74 -15.23 9.30
CA ARG A 111 14.90 -14.02 9.43
C ARG A 111 15.50 -13.01 10.39
N ILE A 112 16.07 -13.45 11.50
CA ILE A 112 16.75 -12.57 12.46
C ILE A 112 17.95 -11.88 11.80
N LEU A 113 18.78 -12.60 11.05
CA LEU A 113 19.88 -12.00 10.28
C LEU A 113 19.35 -10.98 9.25
N GLY A 114 18.27 -11.30 8.53
CA GLY A 114 17.63 -10.36 7.60
C GLY A 114 17.15 -9.08 8.29
N ILE A 115 16.56 -9.18 9.49
CA ILE A 115 16.14 -8.03 10.30
C ILE A 115 17.33 -7.13 10.61
N ILE A 116 18.45 -7.70 11.04
CA ILE A 116 19.68 -6.97 11.37
C ILE A 116 20.21 -6.22 10.14
N PHE A 117 20.32 -6.90 8.98
CA PHE A 117 20.80 -6.28 7.75
C PHE A 117 19.90 -5.13 7.27
N VAL A 118 18.59 -5.31 7.34
CA VAL A 118 17.62 -4.24 6.97
C VAL A 118 17.73 -3.06 7.93
N PHE A 119 17.87 -3.30 9.23
CA PHE A 119 18.07 -2.23 10.21
C PHE A 119 19.29 -1.37 9.88
N PHE A 120 20.45 -2.01 9.62
CA PHE A 120 21.64 -1.29 9.21
C PHE A 120 21.47 -0.57 7.86
N GLY A 121 20.81 -1.21 6.88
CA GLY A 121 20.51 -0.57 5.60
C GLY A 121 19.68 0.70 5.75
N LEU A 122 18.60 0.66 6.53
CA LEU A 122 17.78 1.83 6.83
C LEU A 122 18.55 2.92 7.57
N LEU A 123 19.46 2.52 8.47
CA LEU A 123 20.35 3.44 9.19
C LEU A 123 21.27 4.18 8.22
N PHE A 124 21.90 3.47 7.29
CA PHE A 124 22.77 4.08 6.27
C PHE A 124 22.04 5.03 5.34
N ILE A 125 20.82 4.67 4.86
CA ILE A 125 20.02 5.53 3.98
C ILE A 125 19.67 6.87 4.66
N ASN A 126 19.43 6.84 5.98
CA ASN A 126 19.05 8.05 6.72
C ASN A 126 20.26 8.79 7.32
N LEU A 127 21.42 8.14 7.42
CA LEU A 127 22.61 8.73 8.02
C LEU A 127 23.15 9.89 7.18
N TYR A 128 23.17 9.75 5.86
CA TYR A 128 23.70 10.78 4.97
C TYR A 128 22.91 12.10 5.05
N PRO A 129 21.58 12.13 4.85
CA PRO A 129 20.80 13.35 5.02
C PRO A 129 20.82 13.88 6.46
N PHE A 130 21.01 13.02 7.46
CA PHE A 130 21.15 13.45 8.85
C PHE A 130 22.46 14.24 9.11
N LEU A 131 23.58 13.79 8.52
CA LEU A 131 24.89 14.39 8.72
C LEU A 131 25.15 15.60 7.85
N TYR A 132 24.68 15.59 6.62
CA TYR A 132 25.01 16.59 5.58
C TYR A 132 23.82 17.48 5.18
N GLY A 133 22.63 17.24 5.74
CA GLY A 133 21.39 17.93 5.37
C GLY A 133 20.77 17.37 4.09
N ASP A 134 19.62 17.93 3.75
CA ASP A 134 18.88 17.55 2.53
C ASP A 134 19.64 18.12 1.31
N THR A 135 20.43 17.28 0.64
CA THR A 135 21.09 17.62 -0.63
C THR A 135 20.26 17.13 -1.80
N ASP A 136 20.38 17.81 -2.95
CA ASP A 136 19.71 17.41 -4.19
C ASP A 136 20.02 15.94 -4.52
N GLY A 137 18.97 15.09 -4.53
CA GLY A 137 19.07 13.67 -4.84
C GLY A 137 19.24 12.72 -3.63
N SER A 138 19.51 13.21 -2.41
CA SER A 138 19.63 12.33 -1.22
C SER A 138 18.29 11.96 -0.59
N GLY A 139 17.25 12.75 -0.85
CA GLY A 139 15.95 12.63 -0.19
C GLY A 139 15.97 13.11 1.26
N SER A 140 14.87 13.71 1.68
CA SER A 140 14.72 14.24 3.04
C SER A 140 14.45 13.14 4.06
N ILE A 141 15.01 13.27 5.27
CA ILE A 141 14.69 12.42 6.43
C ILE A 141 13.17 12.36 6.65
N LYS A 142 12.48 13.50 6.52
CA LYS A 142 11.02 13.57 6.65
C LYS A 142 10.33 12.67 5.62
N GLY A 143 10.76 12.69 4.36
CA GLY A 143 10.25 11.82 3.30
C GLY A 143 10.50 10.34 3.60
N ASN A 144 11.73 10.00 3.99
CA ASN A 144 12.11 8.64 4.33
C ASN A 144 11.31 8.08 5.53
N MET A 145 11.06 8.89 6.56
CA MET A 145 10.23 8.49 7.71
C MET A 145 8.77 8.28 7.31
N LEU A 146 8.21 9.09 6.42
CA LEU A 146 6.86 8.89 5.90
C LEU A 146 6.75 7.58 5.10
N ILE A 147 7.75 7.27 4.26
CA ILE A 147 7.79 5.97 3.56
C ILE A 147 7.91 4.81 4.55
N LEU A 148 8.72 4.93 5.60
CA LEU A 148 8.82 3.89 6.64
C LEU A 148 7.48 3.68 7.37
N LEU A 149 6.73 4.74 7.67
CA LEU A 149 5.38 4.65 8.22
C LEU A 149 4.41 3.95 7.25
N ALA A 150 4.53 4.23 5.94
CA ALA A 150 3.76 3.52 4.93
C ALA A 150 4.06 2.02 4.95
N VAL A 151 5.33 1.63 5.00
CA VAL A 151 5.74 0.21 5.07
C VAL A 151 5.24 -0.46 6.35
N LEU A 152 5.21 0.27 7.47
CA LEU A 152 4.60 -0.24 8.71
C LEU A 152 3.09 -0.48 8.54
N CYS A 153 2.37 0.42 7.88
CA CYS A 153 0.95 0.25 7.57
C CYS A 153 0.71 -0.96 6.65
N GLU A 154 1.56 -1.16 5.63
CA GLU A 154 1.53 -2.35 4.77
C GLU A 154 1.77 -3.64 5.56
N ALA A 155 2.71 -3.62 6.49
CA ALA A 155 2.99 -4.77 7.35
C ALA A 155 1.79 -5.11 8.27
N LEU A 156 1.12 -4.11 8.84
CA LEU A 156 -0.12 -4.29 9.61
C LEU A 156 -1.24 -4.86 8.73
N PHE A 157 -1.42 -4.33 7.52
CA PHE A 157 -2.37 -4.87 6.54
C PHE A 157 -2.11 -6.36 6.25
N SER A 158 -0.84 -6.75 6.06
CA SER A 158 -0.45 -8.13 5.77
C SER A 158 -0.79 -9.07 6.92
N VAL A 159 -0.53 -8.65 8.16
CA VAL A 159 -0.86 -9.42 9.37
C VAL A 159 -2.37 -9.52 9.56
N LEU A 160 -3.11 -8.41 9.41
CA LEU A 160 -4.59 -8.40 9.46
C LEU A 160 -5.20 -9.27 8.36
N SER A 161 -4.57 -9.31 7.18
CA SER A 161 -5.00 -10.16 6.07
C SER A 161 -4.94 -11.65 6.41
N LYS A 162 -3.96 -12.05 7.21
CA LYS A 162 -3.83 -13.44 7.70
C LYS A 162 -4.73 -13.71 8.90
N ALA A 163 -4.92 -12.72 9.78
CA ALA A 163 -5.75 -12.84 10.97
C ALA A 163 -7.26 -12.93 10.69
N ALA A 164 -7.69 -12.59 9.47
CA ALA A 164 -9.10 -12.68 9.09
C ALA A 164 -9.59 -14.13 9.13
N CYS A 165 -10.55 -14.39 10.03
CA CYS A 165 -10.94 -15.75 10.46
C CYS A 165 -11.86 -16.47 9.47
N LYS A 166 -12.56 -15.77 8.57
CA LYS A 166 -13.52 -16.40 7.65
C LYS A 166 -12.95 -16.59 6.25
N PRO A 167 -13.20 -17.75 5.62
CA PRO A 167 -12.86 -17.94 4.22
C PRO A 167 -13.72 -17.02 3.35
N MET A 168 -13.10 -16.08 2.68
CA MET A 168 -13.73 -15.17 1.72
C MET A 168 -12.95 -15.22 0.40
N SER A 169 -13.64 -15.06 -0.73
CA SER A 169 -12.95 -14.97 -2.00
C SER A 169 -12.04 -13.73 -2.04
N ALA A 170 -10.91 -13.87 -2.72
CA ALA A 170 -9.96 -12.77 -2.87
C ALA A 170 -10.63 -11.55 -3.52
N LEU A 171 -11.51 -11.78 -4.49
CA LEU A 171 -12.23 -10.72 -5.17
C LEU A 171 -13.18 -9.97 -4.23
N TYR A 172 -14.01 -10.68 -3.47
CA TYR A 172 -14.94 -10.08 -2.50
C TYR A 172 -14.19 -9.24 -1.48
N ARG A 173 -13.12 -9.80 -0.89
CA ARG A 173 -12.27 -9.10 0.08
C ARG A 173 -11.65 -7.83 -0.50
N THR A 174 -11.08 -7.92 -1.71
CA THR A 174 -10.51 -6.76 -2.40
C THR A 174 -11.58 -5.68 -2.61
N THR A 175 -12.77 -6.04 -3.10
CA THR A 175 -13.84 -5.08 -3.37
C THR A 175 -14.29 -4.36 -2.10
N ILE A 176 -14.52 -5.08 -1.00
CA ILE A 176 -14.97 -4.47 0.26
C ILE A 176 -13.90 -3.54 0.86
N ILE A 177 -12.63 -3.97 0.87
CA ILE A 177 -11.55 -3.15 1.38
C ILE A 177 -11.38 -1.89 0.53
N THR A 178 -11.42 -2.02 -0.79
CA THR A 178 -11.32 -0.88 -1.71
C THR A 178 -12.52 0.07 -1.56
N PHE A 179 -13.73 -0.46 -1.33
CA PHE A 179 -14.92 0.34 -1.06
C PHE A 179 -14.85 1.09 0.27
N TYR A 180 -14.38 0.46 1.35
CA TYR A 180 -14.14 1.16 2.61
C TYR A 180 -13.07 2.25 2.48
N ALA A 181 -12.01 1.98 1.72
CA ALA A 181 -10.98 2.98 1.45
C ALA A 181 -11.53 4.17 0.65
N PHE A 182 -12.41 3.92 -0.34
CA PHE A 182 -13.14 4.95 -1.08
C PHE A 182 -13.93 5.86 -0.12
N ILE A 183 -14.73 5.28 0.78
CA ILE A 183 -15.50 6.05 1.74
C ILE A 183 -14.60 6.89 2.68
N LEU A 184 -13.47 6.33 3.13
CA LEU A 184 -12.53 7.02 4.01
C LEU A 184 -11.83 8.21 3.33
N LEU A 185 -11.53 8.08 2.04
CA LEU A 185 -10.83 9.11 1.27
C LEU A 185 -11.75 10.17 0.68
N LEU A 186 -13.02 9.82 0.45
CA LEU A 186 -14.00 10.66 -0.25
C LEU A 186 -14.05 12.12 0.25
N PRO A 187 -14.14 12.42 1.57
CA PRO A 187 -14.21 13.81 2.03
C PRO A 187 -12.95 14.62 1.71
N PHE A 188 -11.79 13.99 1.77
CA PHE A 188 -10.51 14.64 1.49
C PHE A 188 -10.30 14.84 -0.01
N SER A 189 -10.70 13.87 -0.83
CA SER A 189 -10.58 13.94 -2.29
C SER A 189 -11.54 14.95 -2.91
N ILE A 190 -12.76 15.10 -2.36
CA ILE A 190 -13.68 16.16 -2.76
C ILE A 190 -13.06 17.53 -2.49
N TYR A 191 -12.50 17.73 -1.29
CA TYR A 191 -11.84 19.00 -0.95
C TYR A 191 -10.69 19.32 -1.92
N ASP A 192 -9.81 18.36 -2.18
CA ASP A 192 -8.72 18.50 -3.14
C ASP A 192 -9.25 18.78 -4.56
N GLY A 193 -10.31 18.06 -4.98
CA GLY A 193 -10.87 18.17 -6.32
C GLY A 193 -11.56 19.51 -6.60
N LEU A 194 -12.16 20.13 -5.58
CA LEU A 194 -12.76 21.47 -5.69
C LEU A 194 -11.74 22.59 -5.83
N GLN A 195 -10.51 22.37 -5.30
CA GLN A 195 -9.43 23.35 -5.39
C GLN A 195 -8.50 23.11 -6.57
N TYR A 196 -8.60 21.94 -7.21
CA TYR A 196 -7.69 21.56 -8.29
C TYR A 196 -8.14 22.17 -9.63
N ASP A 197 -7.18 22.75 -10.33
CA ASP A 197 -7.38 23.27 -11.68
C ASP A 197 -7.30 22.12 -12.71
N TRP A 198 -8.46 21.61 -13.10
CA TRP A 198 -8.60 20.47 -14.01
C TRP A 198 -8.04 20.72 -15.41
N THR A 199 -7.76 21.97 -15.79
CA THR A 199 -7.14 22.29 -17.09
C THR A 199 -5.67 21.91 -17.13
N LYS A 200 -5.04 21.68 -15.96
CA LYS A 200 -3.62 21.30 -15.83
C LYS A 200 -3.37 19.81 -15.91
N ILE A 201 -4.41 18.99 -16.00
CA ILE A 201 -4.24 17.55 -16.09
C ILE A 201 -3.73 17.19 -17.50
N ASP A 202 -2.61 16.50 -17.55
CA ASP A 202 -1.98 16.05 -18.78
C ASP A 202 -2.28 14.57 -19.09
N SER A 203 -2.16 14.19 -20.36
CA SER A 203 -2.41 12.80 -20.81
C SER A 203 -1.55 11.76 -20.07
N PRO A 204 -0.27 11.98 -19.78
CA PRO A 204 0.53 11.05 -18.98
C PRO A 204 -0.04 10.81 -17.59
N THR A 205 -0.51 11.86 -16.90
CA THR A 205 -1.13 11.72 -15.58
C THR A 205 -2.42 10.89 -15.63
N VAL A 206 -3.28 11.11 -16.63
CA VAL A 206 -4.49 10.31 -16.85
C VAL A 206 -4.12 8.83 -17.06
N PHE A 207 -3.14 8.55 -17.92
CA PHE A 207 -2.65 7.19 -18.12
C PHE A 207 -2.14 6.56 -16.82
N CYS A 208 -1.38 7.30 -16.01
CA CYS A 208 -0.90 6.85 -14.71
C CYS A 208 -2.04 6.51 -13.74
N VAL A 209 -3.13 7.30 -13.73
CA VAL A 209 -4.32 7.03 -12.90
C VAL A 209 -4.98 5.71 -13.32
N PHE A 210 -5.20 5.50 -14.63
CA PHE A 210 -5.77 4.24 -15.13
C PHE A 210 -4.86 3.05 -14.84
N TYR A 211 -3.56 3.18 -15.11
CA TYR A 211 -2.58 2.15 -14.78
C TYR A 211 -2.62 1.80 -13.30
N TYR A 212 -2.61 2.81 -12.43
CA TYR A 212 -2.63 2.60 -10.98
C TYR A 212 -3.92 1.92 -10.51
N GLY A 213 -5.07 2.33 -11.05
CA GLY A 213 -6.36 1.75 -10.72
C GLY A 213 -6.46 0.27 -11.13
N ILE A 214 -6.08 -0.05 -12.36
CA ILE A 214 -6.20 -1.41 -12.91
C ILE A 214 -5.14 -2.34 -12.29
N PHE A 215 -3.88 -1.96 -12.33
CA PHE A 215 -2.80 -2.87 -11.92
C PHE A 215 -2.57 -2.85 -10.42
N VAL A 216 -2.57 -1.68 -9.78
CA VAL A 216 -2.23 -1.56 -8.35
C VAL A 216 -3.46 -1.72 -7.47
N SER A 217 -4.59 -1.02 -7.77
CA SER A 217 -5.77 -1.06 -6.90
C SER A 217 -6.65 -2.30 -7.10
N PHE A 218 -6.67 -2.89 -8.30
CA PHE A 218 -7.48 -4.07 -8.59
C PHE A 218 -6.60 -5.35 -8.62
N LEU A 219 -5.72 -5.48 -9.63
CA LEU A 219 -5.06 -6.75 -9.93
C LEU A 219 -4.10 -7.19 -8.83
N SER A 220 -3.32 -6.25 -8.28
CA SER A 220 -2.36 -6.51 -7.21
C SER A 220 -3.04 -7.07 -5.95
N TYR A 221 -4.14 -6.46 -5.50
CA TYR A 221 -4.88 -6.91 -4.32
C TYR A 221 -5.55 -8.27 -4.52
N VAL A 222 -6.13 -8.53 -5.72
CA VAL A 222 -6.70 -9.84 -6.02
C VAL A 222 -5.63 -10.94 -5.96
N PHE A 223 -4.46 -10.70 -6.55
CA PHE A 223 -3.36 -11.64 -6.48
C PHE A 223 -2.80 -11.80 -5.07
N TRP A 224 -2.69 -10.71 -4.32
CA TRP A 224 -2.27 -10.74 -2.93
C TRP A 224 -3.16 -11.65 -2.09
N PHE A 225 -4.48 -11.45 -2.11
CA PHE A 225 -5.39 -12.27 -1.32
C PHE A 225 -5.47 -13.73 -1.77
N LYS A 226 -5.28 -14.01 -3.07
CA LYS A 226 -5.12 -15.40 -3.54
C LYS A 226 -3.84 -16.03 -3.04
N GLY A 227 -2.75 -15.27 -2.93
CA GLY A 227 -1.45 -15.76 -2.49
C GLY A 227 -1.39 -15.97 -0.98
N ILE A 228 -1.77 -14.97 -0.18
CA ILE A 228 -1.65 -15.00 1.29
C ILE A 228 -2.52 -16.08 1.95
N ALA A 229 -3.58 -16.52 1.27
CA ALA A 229 -4.40 -17.63 1.75
C ALA A 229 -3.62 -18.96 1.85
N LYS A 230 -2.56 -19.13 1.03
CA LYS A 230 -1.83 -20.38 0.87
C LYS A 230 -0.48 -20.42 1.61
N VAL A 231 0.04 -19.30 2.08
CA VAL A 231 1.38 -19.20 2.69
C VAL A 231 1.36 -18.36 3.97
N PRO A 232 2.35 -18.51 4.88
CA PRO A 232 2.52 -17.62 6.03
C PRO A 232 2.68 -16.16 5.59
N ALA A 233 2.23 -15.21 6.43
CA ALA A 233 2.27 -13.78 6.11
C ALA A 233 3.70 -13.30 5.81
N SER A 234 4.65 -13.74 6.61
CA SER A 234 6.07 -13.42 6.46
C SER A 234 6.70 -13.93 5.15
N ASN A 235 6.20 -15.04 4.61
CA ASN A 235 6.65 -15.55 3.31
C ASN A 235 5.99 -14.78 2.15
N ALA A 236 4.71 -14.44 2.29
CA ALA A 236 3.98 -13.66 1.28
C ALA A 236 4.61 -12.28 1.06
N ALA A 237 5.06 -11.63 2.13
CA ALA A 237 5.65 -10.29 2.09
C ALA A 237 6.93 -10.20 1.23
N VAL A 238 7.71 -11.27 1.09
CA VAL A 238 8.89 -11.31 0.21
C VAL A 238 8.54 -11.07 -1.26
N PHE A 239 7.29 -11.34 -1.66
CA PHE A 239 6.85 -11.14 -3.03
C PHE A 239 6.23 -9.75 -3.31
N THR A 240 6.12 -8.89 -2.28
CA THR A 240 5.60 -7.52 -2.42
C THR A 240 6.70 -6.46 -2.44
N SER A 241 7.87 -6.77 -1.93
CA SER A 241 9.04 -5.87 -1.87
C SER A 241 9.88 -5.87 -3.15
#